data_8aed19bd905df4fc96519a7c35fe15f8
#
_entry.id   8aed19bd905df4fc96519a7c35fe15f8
#
_cell.length_a   1.000
_cell.length_b   1.000
_cell.length_c   1.000
_cell.angle_alpha   90.00
_cell.angle_beta   90.00
_cell.angle_gamma   90.00
#
_symmetry.space_group_name_H-M   'P 1'
#
loop_
_entity.id
_entity.type
_entity.pdbx_description
1 polymer ?
#
loop_
_entity_poly.entity_id
_entity_poly.type
_entity_poly.pdbx_seq_one_letter_code
_entity_poly.pdbx_strand_id
1 'polypeptide(L)'
;MASIPAPGHGRDSGLAWAEGSLWVGQYRDRKIHRIDPETGAILRTIESDRFVTGVTWVDGELWHGTWEGDESDIRRINPDSGAVLERLEMPRGTGVSGMESDGAELFYCGGGASGMVRAVRRPKGERA
;
A
#
# COMPACT_ATOMS: atom_id res chain seq x y z
N MET A 1 -8.97 -8.69 23.26
CA MET A 1 -8.79 -8.60 21.81
C MET A 1 -10.14 -8.32 21.16
N ALA A 2 -10.15 -7.42 20.19
CA ALA A 2 -11.36 -7.09 19.42
C ALA A 2 -11.13 -7.45 17.94
N SER A 3 -12.21 -7.76 17.24
CA SER A 3 -12.15 -8.11 15.80
C SER A 3 -13.23 -7.36 15.04
N ILE A 4 -12.91 -6.97 13.83
CA ILE A 4 -13.84 -6.34 12.90
C ILE A 4 -13.77 -7.09 11.56
N PRO A 5 -14.82 -7.05 10.74
CA PRO A 5 -14.77 -7.66 9.41
C PRO A 5 -13.70 -7.00 8.54
N ALA A 6 -12.96 -7.81 7.79
CA ALA A 6 -12.04 -7.33 6.78
C ALA A 6 -12.79 -7.16 5.45
N PRO A 7 -12.49 -6.08 4.68
CA PRO A 7 -13.23 -5.81 3.46
C PRO A 7 -13.03 -6.85 2.36
N GLY A 8 -11.88 -7.54 2.36
CA GLY A 8 -11.55 -8.53 1.35
C GLY A 8 -11.95 -9.95 1.72
N HIS A 9 -12.63 -10.16 2.84
CA HIS A 9 -13.08 -11.49 3.28
C HIS A 9 -11.97 -12.53 3.31
N GLY A 10 -10.79 -12.14 3.85
CA GLY A 10 -9.63 -13.02 3.95
C GLY A 10 -8.63 -12.90 2.81
N ARG A 11 -8.86 -11.98 1.89
CA ARG A 11 -7.93 -11.70 0.77
C ARG A 11 -7.26 -10.35 0.91
N ASP A 12 -7.18 -9.86 2.13
CA ASP A 12 -6.57 -8.57 2.43
C ASP A 12 -5.06 -8.70 2.45
N SER A 13 -4.38 -7.63 2.07
CA SER A 13 -2.92 -7.63 1.96
C SER A 13 -2.30 -6.65 2.95
N GLY A 14 -2.00 -5.43 2.53
CA GLY A 14 -1.35 -4.44 3.40
C GLY A 14 -2.33 -3.70 4.29
N LEU A 15 -1.81 -3.07 5.35
CA LEU A 15 -2.63 -2.38 6.35
C LEU A 15 -1.86 -1.18 6.87
N ALA A 16 -2.50 -0.01 6.92
CA ALA A 16 -1.92 1.20 7.49
C ALA A 16 -2.94 1.93 8.36
N TRP A 17 -2.46 2.56 9.42
CA TRP A 17 -3.25 3.43 10.27
C TRP A 17 -2.98 4.88 9.91
N ALA A 18 -4.00 5.63 9.54
CA ALA A 18 -3.85 7.05 9.24
C ALA A 18 -5.19 7.76 9.28
N GLU A 19 -5.18 8.99 9.73
CA GLU A 19 -6.34 9.87 9.75
C GLU A 19 -7.53 9.25 10.49
N GLY A 20 -7.26 8.55 11.60
CA GLY A 20 -8.29 7.91 12.41
C GLY A 20 -8.96 6.72 11.77
N SER A 21 -8.39 6.18 10.71
CA SER A 21 -8.96 5.07 9.96
C SER A 21 -7.90 4.02 9.66
N LEU A 22 -8.35 2.84 9.27
CA LEU A 22 -7.47 1.82 8.70
C LEU A 22 -7.59 1.86 7.18
N TRP A 23 -6.45 1.71 6.52
CA TRP A 23 -6.37 1.61 5.06
C TRP A 23 -5.91 0.20 4.74
N VAL A 24 -6.74 -0.57 4.04
CA VAL A 24 -6.55 -2.01 3.86
C VAL A 24 -6.45 -2.33 2.38
N GLY A 25 -5.33 -2.94 1.98
CA GLY A 25 -5.16 -3.41 0.62
C GLY A 25 -5.92 -4.72 0.39
N GLN A 26 -6.47 -4.86 -0.79
CA GLN A 26 -7.13 -6.08 -1.25
C GLN A 26 -6.42 -6.52 -2.53
N TYR A 27 -5.60 -7.54 -2.43
CA TYR A 27 -4.59 -7.87 -3.42
C TYR A 27 -5.16 -8.12 -4.82
N ARG A 28 -5.92 -9.20 -4.99
CA ARG A 28 -6.37 -9.63 -6.31
C ARG A 28 -7.44 -8.74 -6.91
N ASP A 29 -8.21 -8.07 -6.07
CA ASP A 29 -9.25 -7.17 -6.56
C ASP A 29 -8.71 -5.78 -6.88
N ARG A 30 -7.42 -5.54 -6.64
CA ARG A 30 -6.72 -4.29 -6.97
C ARG A 30 -7.39 -3.08 -6.31
N LYS A 31 -7.63 -3.21 -4.99
CA LYS A 31 -8.33 -2.15 -4.24
C LYS A 31 -7.62 -1.82 -2.96
N ILE A 32 -7.85 -0.59 -2.49
CA ILE A 32 -7.50 -0.15 -1.15
C ILE A 32 -8.77 0.42 -0.54
N HIS A 33 -9.13 -0.07 0.64
CA HIS A 33 -10.33 0.41 1.34
C HIS A 33 -9.92 1.20 2.57
N ARG A 34 -10.55 2.36 2.76
CA ARG A 34 -10.53 3.05 4.04
C ARG A 34 -11.69 2.51 4.85
N ILE A 35 -11.42 2.02 6.04
CA ILE A 35 -12.46 1.43 6.88
C ILE A 35 -12.50 2.06 8.25
N ASP A 36 -13.69 2.02 8.86
CA ASP A 36 -13.90 2.43 10.24
C ASP A 36 -13.26 1.38 11.16
N PRO A 37 -12.33 1.79 12.05
CA PRO A 37 -11.63 0.82 12.90
C PRO A 37 -12.51 0.18 13.97
N GLU A 38 -13.67 0.74 14.26
CA GLU A 38 -14.58 0.19 15.25
C GLU A 38 -15.57 -0.81 14.67
N THR A 39 -16.03 -0.59 13.44
CA THR A 39 -17.10 -1.40 12.84
C THR A 39 -16.65 -2.23 11.64
N GLY A 40 -15.56 -1.84 10.99
CA GLY A 40 -15.13 -2.43 9.73
C GLY A 40 -15.89 -1.90 8.52
N ALA A 41 -16.76 -0.90 8.71
CA ALA A 41 -17.51 -0.32 7.60
C ALA A 41 -16.57 0.32 6.59
N ILE A 42 -16.81 0.05 5.30
CA ILE A 42 -16.02 0.65 4.22
C ILE A 42 -16.45 2.09 4.04
N LEU A 43 -15.52 3.03 4.26
CA LEU A 43 -15.75 4.46 4.13
C LEU A 43 -15.40 4.96 2.73
N ARG A 44 -14.44 4.32 2.09
CA ARG A 44 -13.94 4.71 0.76
C ARG A 44 -13.24 3.53 0.11
N THR A 45 -13.35 3.43 -1.21
CA THR A 45 -12.63 2.44 -2.01
C THR A 45 -11.82 3.14 -3.09
N ILE A 46 -10.54 2.78 -3.18
CA ILE A 46 -9.64 3.25 -4.22
C ILE A 46 -9.30 2.06 -5.10
N GLU A 47 -9.33 2.26 -6.41
CA GLU A 47 -8.97 1.22 -7.36
C GLU A 47 -7.57 1.41 -7.90
N SER A 48 -6.86 0.30 -8.07
CA SER A 48 -5.52 0.25 -8.67
C SER A 48 -5.59 -0.52 -9.98
N ASP A 49 -4.63 -0.32 -10.86
CA ASP A 49 -4.51 -1.11 -12.09
C ASP A 49 -3.60 -2.32 -11.94
N ARG A 50 -3.06 -2.56 -10.74
CA ARG A 50 -2.23 -3.72 -10.41
C ARG A 50 -2.62 -4.28 -9.05
N PHE A 51 -2.26 -5.54 -8.82
CA PHE A 51 -2.47 -6.17 -7.51
C PHE A 51 -1.79 -5.36 -6.41
N VAL A 52 -2.54 -5.01 -5.36
CA VAL A 52 -2.06 -4.20 -4.24
C VAL A 52 -1.43 -5.08 -3.19
N THR A 53 -0.22 -4.73 -2.76
CA THR A 53 0.50 -5.48 -1.74
C THR A 53 0.57 -4.70 -0.42
N GLY A 54 1.67 -3.97 -0.17
CA GLY A 54 1.81 -3.20 1.05
C GLY A 54 1.09 -1.86 0.98
N VAL A 55 0.66 -1.36 2.13
CA VAL A 55 0.06 -0.04 2.26
C VAL A 55 0.73 0.65 3.45
N THR A 56 1.17 1.88 3.27
CA THR A 56 1.78 2.65 4.35
C THR A 56 1.45 4.14 4.23
N TRP A 57 1.67 4.85 5.33
CA TRP A 57 1.41 6.27 5.44
C TRP A 57 2.62 6.96 6.05
N VAL A 58 3.10 8.02 5.40
CA VAL A 58 4.22 8.80 5.89
C VAL A 58 4.07 10.26 5.45
N ASP A 59 4.30 11.18 6.37
CA ASP A 59 4.27 12.63 6.10
C ASP A 59 2.98 13.09 5.42
N GLY A 60 1.84 12.56 5.84
CA GLY A 60 0.54 12.91 5.24
C GLY A 60 0.32 12.30 3.88
N GLU A 61 1.13 11.35 3.46
CA GLU A 61 1.04 10.73 2.14
C GLU A 61 0.68 9.25 2.25
N LEU A 62 -0.20 8.81 1.36
CA LEU A 62 -0.57 7.41 1.26
C LEU A 62 0.25 6.76 0.15
N TRP A 63 0.98 5.71 0.52
CA TRP A 63 1.82 4.95 -0.39
C TRP A 63 1.41 3.50 -0.39
N HIS A 64 1.52 2.84 -1.54
CA HIS A 64 1.31 1.39 -1.59
C HIS A 64 2.24 0.75 -2.60
N GLY A 65 2.46 -0.55 -2.40
CA GLY A 65 3.19 -1.38 -3.32
C GLY A 65 2.23 -2.14 -4.23
N THR A 66 2.74 -2.56 -5.36
CA THR A 66 2.06 -3.49 -6.26
C THR A 66 3.00 -4.61 -6.64
N TRP A 67 2.43 -5.75 -6.99
CA TRP A 67 3.22 -6.85 -7.54
C TRP A 67 2.29 -7.75 -8.35
N GLU A 68 2.46 -7.69 -9.67
CA GLU A 68 1.63 -8.49 -10.57
C GLU A 68 2.52 -9.07 -11.66
N GLY A 69 2.67 -10.38 -11.69
CA GLY A 69 3.60 -11.05 -12.59
C GLY A 69 5.04 -10.68 -12.29
N ASP A 70 5.77 -10.22 -13.29
CA ASP A 70 7.16 -9.76 -13.16
C ASP A 70 7.28 -8.30 -12.77
N GLU A 71 6.15 -7.59 -12.70
CA GLU A 71 6.14 -6.15 -12.54
C GLU A 71 5.70 -5.75 -11.15
N SER A 72 6.42 -4.79 -10.57
CA SER A 72 6.05 -4.20 -9.30
C SER A 72 6.44 -2.72 -9.30
N ASP A 73 5.75 -1.95 -8.50
CA ASP A 73 6.08 -0.55 -8.28
C ASP A 73 5.65 -0.12 -6.89
N ILE A 74 6.11 1.08 -6.54
CA ILE A 74 5.68 1.78 -5.32
C ILE A 74 5.02 3.06 -5.78
N ARG A 75 3.84 3.36 -5.27
CA ARG A 75 3.01 4.47 -5.70
C ARG A 75 2.60 5.37 -4.55
N ARG A 76 2.68 6.68 -4.78
CA ARG A 76 1.99 7.66 -3.94
C ARG A 76 0.66 7.99 -4.59
N ILE A 77 -0.42 7.89 -3.85
CA ILE A 77 -1.75 8.15 -4.38
C ILE A 77 -2.47 9.22 -3.57
N ASN A 78 -3.38 9.90 -4.25
CA ASN A 78 -4.28 10.83 -3.57
C ASN A 78 -5.32 10.01 -2.79
N PRO A 79 -5.41 10.17 -1.45
CA PRO A 79 -6.32 9.34 -0.66
C PRO A 79 -7.80 9.64 -0.90
N ASP A 80 -8.11 10.77 -1.53
CA ASP A 80 -9.49 11.13 -1.82
C ASP A 80 -9.94 10.64 -3.20
N SER A 81 -9.09 10.79 -4.21
CA SER A 81 -9.44 10.46 -5.60
C SER A 81 -8.88 9.12 -6.07
N GLY A 82 -7.82 8.64 -5.42
CA GLY A 82 -7.10 7.46 -5.89
C GLY A 82 -6.13 7.72 -7.03
N ALA A 83 -5.99 8.98 -7.44
CA ALA A 83 -5.06 9.32 -8.52
C ALA A 83 -3.62 8.98 -8.15
N VAL A 84 -2.87 8.39 -9.08
CA VAL A 84 -1.45 8.10 -8.89
C VAL A 84 -0.68 9.40 -9.05
N LEU A 85 -0.02 9.84 -7.97
CA LEU A 85 0.73 11.10 -7.94
C LEU A 85 2.20 10.90 -8.25
N GLU A 86 2.77 9.79 -7.80
CA GLU A 86 4.14 9.40 -8.06
C GLU A 86 4.22 7.89 -8.22
N ARG A 87 5.20 7.44 -8.98
CA ARG A 87 5.37 6.02 -9.26
C ARG A 87 6.84 5.69 -9.40
N LEU A 88 7.30 4.70 -8.64
CA LEU A 88 8.66 4.18 -8.77
C LEU A 88 8.57 2.72 -9.22
N GLU A 89 8.86 2.48 -10.50
CA GLU A 89 8.87 1.14 -11.06
C GLU A 89 10.09 0.39 -10.54
N MET A 90 9.90 -0.83 -10.06
CA MET A 90 11.00 -1.69 -9.65
C MET A 90 11.59 -2.40 -10.85
N PRO A 91 12.87 -2.81 -10.78
CA PRO A 91 13.44 -3.65 -11.83
C PRO A 91 12.60 -4.91 -12.04
N ARG A 92 12.47 -5.32 -13.30
CA ARG A 92 11.67 -6.48 -13.65
C ARG A 92 12.12 -7.71 -12.86
N GLY A 93 11.16 -8.46 -12.35
CA GLY A 93 11.41 -9.62 -11.52
C GLY A 93 11.64 -9.32 -10.05
N THR A 94 11.61 -8.03 -9.66
CA THR A 94 11.72 -7.62 -8.26
C THR A 94 10.31 -7.51 -7.68
N GLY A 95 10.00 -8.30 -6.65
CA GLY A 95 8.70 -8.25 -6.02
C GLY A 95 8.64 -7.25 -4.87
N VAL A 96 7.46 -6.72 -4.64
CA VAL A 96 7.13 -5.92 -3.45
C VAL A 96 5.96 -6.61 -2.76
N SER A 97 6.20 -7.25 -1.63
CA SER A 97 5.14 -7.89 -0.86
C SER A 97 4.60 -6.92 0.19
N GLY A 98 5.12 -6.93 1.40
CA GLY A 98 4.79 -5.91 2.38
C GLY A 98 5.71 -4.71 2.23
N MET A 99 5.29 -3.55 2.74
CA MET A 99 6.18 -2.40 2.83
C MET A 99 5.85 -1.56 4.05
N GLU A 100 6.87 -0.91 4.58
CA GLU A 100 6.73 0.01 5.68
C GLU A 100 7.74 1.15 5.54
N SER A 101 7.37 2.31 6.04
CA SER A 101 8.23 3.49 6.06
C SER A 101 9.05 3.52 7.34
N ASP A 102 10.26 4.09 7.27
CA ASP A 102 11.04 4.41 8.46
C ASP A 102 10.61 5.75 9.09
N GLY A 103 9.56 6.35 8.54
CA GLY A 103 9.08 7.66 8.98
C GLY A 103 9.82 8.83 8.35
N ALA A 104 10.79 8.59 7.48
CA ALA A 104 11.63 9.60 6.85
C ALA A 104 11.80 9.33 5.36
N GLU A 105 12.96 8.84 4.94
CA GLU A 105 13.30 8.76 3.52
C GLU A 105 13.28 7.37 2.93
N LEU A 106 13.15 6.33 3.74
CA LEU A 106 13.25 4.96 3.24
C LEU A 106 11.94 4.20 3.38
N PHE A 107 11.66 3.36 2.38
CA PHE A 107 10.71 2.28 2.49
C PHE A 107 11.47 0.97 2.58
N TYR A 108 11.01 0.08 3.44
CA TYR A 108 11.49 -1.29 3.50
C TYR A 108 10.43 -2.19 2.88
N CYS A 109 10.84 -2.99 1.91
CA CYS A 109 9.92 -3.83 1.14
C CYS A 109 10.32 -5.28 1.25
N GLY A 110 9.35 -6.14 1.55
CA GLY A 110 9.56 -7.58 1.49
C GLY A 110 9.62 -8.03 0.04
N GLY A 111 10.46 -8.99 -0.25
CA GLY A 111 10.65 -9.52 -1.60
C GLY A 111 10.02 -10.89 -1.82
N GLY A 112 9.02 -11.26 -1.01
CA GLY A 112 8.36 -12.56 -1.13
C GLY A 112 9.33 -13.73 -0.98
N ALA A 113 9.28 -14.66 -1.91
CA ALA A 113 10.11 -15.88 -1.85
C ALA A 113 11.59 -15.62 -2.09
N SER A 114 12.00 -14.38 -2.41
CA SER A 114 13.43 -14.07 -2.59
C SER A 114 14.24 -14.21 -1.30
N GLY A 115 13.57 -14.16 -0.15
CA GLY A 115 14.25 -14.16 1.14
C GLY A 115 14.93 -12.83 1.48
N MET A 116 14.67 -11.78 0.73
CA MET A 116 15.32 -10.49 0.88
C MET A 116 14.36 -9.43 1.39
N VAL A 117 14.89 -8.50 2.15
CA VAL A 117 14.22 -7.22 2.46
C VAL A 117 15.04 -6.14 1.79
N ARG A 118 14.39 -5.28 1.05
CA ARG A 118 15.05 -4.21 0.31
C ARG A 118 14.69 -2.85 0.89
N ALA A 119 15.70 -1.97 0.97
CA ALA A 119 15.49 -0.58 1.33
C ALA A 119 15.41 0.22 0.03
N VAL A 120 14.36 1.02 -0.09
CA VAL A 120 14.11 1.83 -1.29
C VAL A 120 13.95 3.28 -0.84
N ARG A 121 14.70 4.18 -1.48
CA ARG A 121 14.58 5.60 -1.16
C ARG A 121 13.21 6.11 -1.63
N ARG A 122 12.50 6.79 -0.74
CA ARG A 122 11.21 7.38 -1.08
C ARG A 122 11.41 8.44 -2.17
N PRO A 123 10.68 8.36 -3.29
CA PRO A 123 10.75 9.40 -4.32
C PRO A 123 10.38 10.76 -3.74
N LYS A 124 11.10 11.80 -4.14
CA LYS A 124 10.81 13.16 -3.68
C LYS A 124 9.81 13.86 -4.57
N GLY A 125 9.77 13.49 -5.86
CA GLY A 125 8.86 14.10 -6.80
C GLY A 125 9.01 15.62 -6.86
N GLU A 126 7.90 16.31 -7.12
CA GLU A 126 7.85 17.76 -7.19
C GLU A 126 7.32 18.38 -5.89
N ARG A 127 7.67 17.82 -4.76
CA ARG A 127 7.25 18.36 -3.48
C ARG A 127 7.90 19.72 -3.21
N ALA A 128 7.08 20.65 -2.82
CA ALA A 128 7.55 21.94 -2.37
C ALA A 128 8.15 21.83 -0.97
#